data_8401ec0794c4ab0a53ba792799b8bcae
#
_entry.id   8401ec0794c4ab0a53ba792799b8bcae
#
_cell.length_a   1.000
_cell.length_b   1.000
_cell.length_c   1.000
_cell.angle_alpha   90.00
_cell.angle_beta   90.00
_cell.angle_gamma   90.00
#
_symmetry.space_group_name_H-M   'P 1'
#
loop_
_entity.id
_entity.type
_entity.pdbx_description
1 polymer ?
#
loop_
_entity_poly.entity_id
_entity_poly.type
_entity_poly.pdbx_seq_one_letter_code
_entity_poly.pdbx_strand_id
1 'polypeptide(L)'
;MNAARVVRPGGAGRFVIFCDHAGNYVPPELCGLGLPPAELTRHIAWDIGAAGVTEVLSEIFDAPAILSVASRLVVDCNRHLEAADLIPERSAEGSSSIWIPGNIRLTPAQSSARIESWFRPYHVAVEDVFTERAARGAASVALSVHSMTDFLDGVDRPWQISLSSHQDRTLADPVLAALRLPGDAEVGDNQPYDLDPAVDYSTPFHALRRGLPHLQVEFRQDLIASVAGQREWAERFARALSSYEL
;
A
#
# COMPACT_ATOMS: atom_id res chain seq x y z
N MET A 1 21.03 -2.78 0.48
CA MET A 1 19.71 -3.28 0.00
C MET A 1 18.96 -2.09 -0.56
N ASN A 2 18.17 -2.25 -1.64
CA ASN A 2 17.41 -1.15 -2.20
C ASN A 2 16.13 -0.92 -1.38
N ALA A 3 15.70 0.33 -1.25
CA ALA A 3 14.47 0.69 -0.52
C ALA A 3 13.20 0.27 -1.25
N ALA A 4 13.29 0.15 -2.57
CA ALA A 4 12.20 -0.28 -3.44
C ALA A 4 12.62 -1.47 -4.30
N ARG A 5 11.65 -2.32 -4.60
CA ARG A 5 11.73 -3.35 -5.62
C ARG A 5 10.77 -2.99 -6.76
N VAL A 6 11.31 -2.81 -7.96
CA VAL A 6 10.51 -2.49 -9.14
C VAL A 6 10.31 -3.76 -9.97
N VAL A 7 9.06 -4.07 -10.25
CA VAL A 7 8.63 -5.21 -11.06
C VAL A 7 8.12 -4.67 -12.39
N ARG A 8 8.45 -5.33 -13.49
CA ARG A 8 8.05 -4.94 -14.86
C ARG A 8 8.26 -3.44 -15.16
N PRO A 9 9.47 -2.88 -14.98
CA PRO A 9 9.69 -1.44 -15.16
C PRO A 9 9.32 -0.96 -16.57
N GLY A 10 9.40 -1.82 -17.58
CA GLY A 10 9.04 -1.54 -18.97
C GLY A 10 7.60 -1.90 -19.36
N GLY A 11 6.75 -2.27 -18.40
CA GLY A 11 5.35 -2.67 -18.66
C GLY A 11 4.58 -1.64 -19.47
N ALA A 12 3.84 -2.11 -20.50
CA ALA A 12 3.15 -1.26 -21.46
C ALA A 12 1.71 -0.90 -21.02
N GLY A 13 1.18 -1.60 -20.05
CA GLY A 13 -0.19 -1.37 -19.53
C GLY A 13 -0.34 0.02 -18.92
N ARG A 14 -1.58 0.49 -18.81
CA ARG A 14 -1.89 1.85 -18.34
C ARG A 14 -1.72 2.08 -16.84
N PHE A 15 -1.65 1.02 -16.03
CA PHE A 15 -1.53 1.15 -14.59
C PHE A 15 -0.09 1.40 -14.15
N VAL A 16 0.08 2.14 -13.07
CA VAL A 16 1.28 2.20 -12.24
C VAL A 16 0.84 1.76 -10.85
N ILE A 17 1.39 0.64 -10.39
CA ILE A 17 0.96 0.00 -9.15
C ILE A 17 2.04 0.24 -8.09
N PHE A 18 1.66 0.62 -6.89
CA PHE A 18 2.59 0.75 -5.79
C PHE A 18 2.02 0.16 -4.50
N CYS A 19 2.91 -0.35 -3.66
CA CYS A 19 2.56 -0.97 -2.39
C CYS A 19 3.52 -0.46 -1.32
N ASP A 20 3.04 0.48 -0.52
CA ASP A 20 3.82 1.22 0.47
C ASP A 20 4.29 0.36 1.64
N HIS A 21 3.55 -0.71 1.92
CA HIS A 21 3.77 -1.61 3.05
C HIS A 21 4.02 -3.07 2.60
N ALA A 22 4.65 -3.24 1.42
CA ALA A 22 4.88 -4.55 0.82
C ALA A 22 5.88 -5.42 1.60
N GLY A 23 6.83 -4.81 2.30
CA GLY A 23 7.90 -5.49 2.99
C GLY A 23 7.90 -5.32 4.50
N ASN A 24 8.52 -6.27 5.20
CA ASN A 24 8.74 -6.24 6.65
C ASN A 24 10.24 -6.23 7.03
N TYR A 25 11.10 -5.88 6.09
CA TYR A 25 12.54 -5.84 6.37
C TYR A 25 12.88 -4.76 7.40
N VAL A 26 13.62 -5.17 8.42
CA VAL A 26 14.23 -4.27 9.40
C VAL A 26 15.76 -4.36 9.24
N PRO A 27 16.46 -3.25 8.97
CA PRO A 27 17.91 -3.25 8.87
C PRO A 27 18.57 -3.84 10.11
N PRO A 28 19.64 -4.67 9.96
CA PRO A 28 20.30 -5.32 11.08
C PRO A 28 20.79 -4.35 12.17
N GLU A 29 21.23 -3.16 11.77
CA GLU A 29 21.67 -2.08 12.66
C GLU A 29 20.56 -1.54 13.58
N LEU A 30 19.30 -1.78 13.24
CA LEU A 30 18.14 -1.43 14.06
C LEU A 30 17.75 -2.54 15.04
N CYS A 31 18.50 -3.65 15.08
CA CYS A 31 18.33 -4.73 16.05
C CYS A 31 16.87 -5.21 16.23
N GLY A 32 16.15 -5.41 15.11
CA GLY A 32 14.73 -5.80 15.12
C GLY A 32 13.80 -4.79 15.79
N LEU A 33 14.21 -3.52 15.91
CA LEU A 33 13.49 -2.45 16.64
C LEU A 33 13.23 -2.80 18.12
N GLY A 34 13.97 -3.76 18.71
CA GLY A 34 13.75 -4.26 20.05
C GLY A 34 12.48 -5.11 20.21
N LEU A 35 11.89 -5.55 19.10
CA LEU A 35 10.70 -6.41 19.08
C LEU A 35 11.06 -7.90 18.96
N PRO A 36 10.25 -8.80 19.53
CA PRO A 36 10.33 -10.22 19.22
C PRO A 36 10.14 -10.45 17.70
N PRO A 37 10.84 -11.42 17.09
CA PRO A 37 10.70 -11.69 15.64
C PRO A 37 9.26 -11.97 15.18
N ALA A 38 8.43 -12.55 16.04
CA ALA A 38 7.03 -12.81 15.73
C ALA A 38 6.23 -11.52 15.46
N GLU A 39 6.55 -10.41 16.14
CA GLU A 39 5.87 -9.14 15.93
C GLU A 39 6.17 -8.54 14.55
N LEU A 40 7.36 -8.82 14.00
CA LEU A 40 7.76 -8.36 12.67
C LEU A 40 7.09 -9.15 11.53
N THR A 41 6.35 -10.18 11.84
CA THR A 41 5.55 -10.95 10.86
C THR A 41 4.05 -10.61 10.92
N ARG A 42 3.64 -9.79 11.90
CA ARG A 42 2.25 -9.35 12.05
C ARG A 42 1.96 -8.15 11.15
N HIS A 43 0.68 -7.87 10.99
CA HIS A 43 0.19 -6.72 10.19
C HIS A 43 0.72 -5.36 10.68
N ILE A 44 1.10 -5.22 11.95
CA ILE A 44 1.74 -4.00 12.45
C ILE A 44 3.00 -3.62 11.65
N ALA A 45 3.71 -4.60 11.10
CA ALA A 45 4.99 -4.40 10.42
C ALA A 45 4.87 -4.26 8.90
N TRP A 46 3.83 -4.81 8.29
CA TRP A 46 3.62 -4.84 6.85
C TRP A 46 2.20 -5.28 6.49
N ASP A 47 1.78 -5.05 5.26
CA ASP A 47 0.49 -5.48 4.75
C ASP A 47 0.58 -6.90 4.20
N ILE A 48 0.13 -7.87 5.00
CA ILE A 48 0.26 -9.30 4.71
C ILE A 48 -0.45 -9.64 3.39
N GLY A 49 0.29 -10.23 2.46
CA GLY A 49 -0.20 -10.67 1.15
C GLY A 49 -0.27 -9.57 0.07
N ALA A 50 -0.23 -8.29 0.44
CA ALA A 50 -0.36 -7.18 -0.51
C ALA A 50 0.73 -7.18 -1.59
N ALA A 51 1.96 -7.54 -1.24
CA ALA A 51 3.06 -7.69 -2.20
C ALA A 51 2.74 -8.70 -3.31
N GLY A 52 2.22 -9.88 -2.94
CA GLY A 52 1.87 -10.93 -3.91
C GLY A 52 0.70 -10.52 -4.81
N VAL A 53 -0.32 -9.87 -4.26
CA VAL A 53 -1.42 -9.27 -5.04
C VAL A 53 -0.87 -8.25 -6.03
N THR A 54 0.01 -7.36 -5.59
CA THR A 54 0.66 -6.34 -6.43
C THR A 54 1.42 -6.96 -7.60
N GLU A 55 2.17 -8.05 -7.37
CA GLU A 55 2.90 -8.76 -8.42
C GLU A 55 1.96 -9.42 -9.44
N VAL A 56 0.88 -10.04 -8.97
CA VAL A 56 -0.13 -10.64 -9.86
C VAL A 56 -0.85 -9.58 -10.69
N LEU A 57 -1.22 -8.44 -10.10
CA LEU A 57 -1.82 -7.32 -10.84
C LEU A 57 -0.84 -6.74 -11.88
N SER A 58 0.44 -6.62 -11.52
CA SER A 58 1.51 -6.23 -12.45
C SER A 58 1.62 -7.19 -13.63
N GLU A 59 1.49 -8.50 -13.39
CA GLU A 59 1.49 -9.54 -14.43
C GLU A 59 0.25 -9.39 -15.35
N ILE A 60 -0.94 -9.31 -14.77
CA ILE A 60 -2.21 -9.27 -15.53
C ILE A 60 -2.29 -8.03 -16.43
N PHE A 61 -1.87 -6.89 -15.90
CA PHE A 61 -1.98 -5.61 -16.62
C PHE A 61 -0.74 -5.25 -17.42
N ASP A 62 0.31 -6.07 -17.43
CA ASP A 62 1.63 -5.72 -17.96
C ASP A 62 2.06 -4.31 -17.49
N ALA A 63 1.97 -4.07 -16.20
CA ALA A 63 2.13 -2.75 -15.59
C ALA A 63 3.34 -2.69 -14.66
N PRO A 64 4.09 -1.58 -14.63
CA PRO A 64 5.14 -1.40 -13.63
C PRO A 64 4.55 -1.39 -12.22
N ALA A 65 5.23 -2.09 -11.31
CA ALA A 65 4.87 -2.11 -9.90
C ALA A 65 6.07 -1.80 -9.00
N ILE A 66 5.87 -0.96 -8.00
CA ILE A 66 6.89 -0.49 -7.06
C ILE A 66 6.49 -0.93 -5.65
N LEU A 67 7.34 -1.73 -5.02
CA LEU A 67 7.07 -2.32 -3.71
C LEU A 67 8.10 -1.81 -2.72
N SER A 68 7.66 -1.30 -1.57
CA SER A 68 8.54 -0.96 -0.46
C SER A 68 9.22 -2.23 0.08
N VAL A 69 10.43 -2.10 0.58
CA VAL A 69 11.19 -3.22 1.15
C VAL A 69 11.18 -3.16 2.67
N ALA A 70 11.36 -1.98 3.23
CA ALA A 70 11.40 -1.80 4.67
C ALA A 70 10.01 -1.94 5.29
N SER A 71 9.99 -2.45 6.53
CA SER A 71 8.81 -2.43 7.38
C SER A 71 8.32 -1.01 7.61
N ARG A 72 6.99 -0.80 7.64
CA ARG A 72 6.38 0.47 8.06
C ARG A 72 6.78 0.91 9.47
N LEU A 73 7.26 -0.03 10.30
CA LEU A 73 7.81 0.30 11.62
C LEU A 73 9.20 0.95 11.55
N VAL A 74 9.92 0.80 10.46
CA VAL A 74 11.20 1.50 10.22
C VAL A 74 10.94 2.95 9.84
N VAL A 75 10.09 3.15 8.85
CA VAL A 75 9.50 4.43 8.42
C VAL A 75 8.28 4.12 7.58
N ASP A 76 7.16 4.76 7.83
CA ASP A 76 5.92 4.52 7.08
C ASP A 76 5.92 5.34 5.79
N CYS A 77 6.00 4.64 4.65
CA CYS A 77 6.05 5.28 3.34
C CYS A 77 4.72 5.94 2.93
N ASN A 78 3.61 5.66 3.63
CA ASN A 78 2.32 6.31 3.39
C ASN A 78 1.96 7.34 4.46
N ARG A 79 2.96 7.99 5.06
CA ARG A 79 2.76 9.09 6.02
C ARG A 79 3.53 10.33 5.62
N HIS A 80 3.01 11.50 5.98
CA HIS A 80 3.72 12.76 5.76
C HIS A 80 5.00 12.84 6.60
N LEU A 81 6.01 13.58 6.11
CA LEU A 81 7.30 13.70 6.81
C LEU A 81 7.18 14.35 8.20
N GLU A 82 6.15 15.14 8.42
CA GLU A 82 5.86 15.83 9.68
C GLU A 82 4.88 15.05 10.58
N ALA A 83 4.38 13.90 10.11
CA ALA A 83 3.43 13.10 10.86
C ALA A 83 4.09 12.45 12.07
N ALA A 84 3.41 12.47 13.20
CA ALA A 84 3.91 11.88 14.45
C ALA A 84 4.09 10.36 14.37
N ASP A 85 3.37 9.71 13.45
CA ASP A 85 3.39 8.28 13.19
C ASP A 85 4.20 7.89 11.94
N LEU A 86 4.97 8.82 11.36
CA LEU A 86 5.93 8.50 10.29
C LEU A 86 6.94 7.42 10.71
N ILE A 87 7.43 7.50 11.93
CA ILE A 87 8.22 6.47 12.61
C ILE A 87 7.51 6.18 13.93
N PRO A 88 6.58 5.21 13.96
CA PRO A 88 5.67 5.06 15.08
C PRO A 88 6.40 4.55 16.33
N GLU A 89 6.24 5.23 17.45
CA GLU A 89 6.69 4.72 18.77
C GLU A 89 5.77 3.60 19.28
N ARG A 90 4.56 3.53 18.74
CA ARG A 90 3.53 2.55 19.07
C ARG A 90 2.83 2.06 17.81
N SER A 91 2.54 0.75 17.73
CA SER A 91 1.84 0.19 16.58
C SER A 91 0.39 0.66 16.49
N ALA A 92 -0.19 0.65 15.28
CA ALA A 92 -1.54 1.13 15.00
C ALA A 92 -2.66 0.09 15.24
N GLU A 93 -2.38 -1.04 15.90
CA GLU A 93 -3.38 -2.09 16.15
C GLU A 93 -4.24 -1.82 17.41
N GLY A 94 -4.78 -0.62 17.55
CA GLY A 94 -5.77 -0.29 18.57
C GLY A 94 -5.43 -0.80 19.98
N SER A 95 -6.34 -1.57 20.59
CA SER A 95 -6.15 -2.14 21.95
C SER A 95 -5.04 -3.20 22.01
N SER A 96 -4.69 -3.83 20.88
CA SER A 96 -3.54 -4.75 20.75
C SER A 96 -2.24 -4.04 20.42
N SER A 97 -2.22 -2.73 20.42
CA SER A 97 -1.10 -1.88 20.12
C SER A 97 0.06 -2.08 21.13
N ILE A 98 1.27 -2.23 20.59
CA ILE A 98 2.49 -2.44 21.37
C ILE A 98 3.47 -1.28 21.21
N TRP A 99 4.29 -1.05 22.22
CA TRP A 99 5.43 -0.13 22.12
C TRP A 99 6.53 -0.72 21.22
N ILE A 100 7.16 0.13 20.43
CA ILE A 100 8.29 -0.21 19.56
C ILE A 100 9.55 0.39 20.18
N PRO A 101 10.31 -0.39 20.96
CA PRO A 101 11.42 0.16 21.77
C PRO A 101 12.46 0.90 20.95
N GLY A 102 12.78 0.39 19.73
CA GLY A 102 13.76 0.99 18.84
C GLY A 102 13.32 2.30 18.18
N ASN A 103 12.08 2.74 18.41
CA ASN A 103 11.53 4.00 17.88
C ASN A 103 11.36 5.07 18.98
N ILE A 104 11.48 4.68 20.26
CA ILE A 104 11.25 5.61 21.37
C ILE A 104 12.39 6.62 21.45
N ARG A 105 12.04 7.91 21.46
CA ARG A 105 12.98 9.03 21.61
C ARG A 105 14.12 9.05 20.59
N LEU A 106 13.82 8.80 19.32
CA LEU A 106 14.80 8.95 18.27
C LEU A 106 15.34 10.40 18.23
N THR A 107 16.65 10.51 18.03
CA THR A 107 17.24 11.81 17.69
C THR A 107 16.85 12.23 16.29
N PRO A 108 16.86 13.53 15.95
CA PRO A 108 16.62 14.00 14.58
C PRO A 108 17.53 13.32 13.53
N ALA A 109 18.79 13.06 13.89
CA ALA A 109 19.73 12.37 13.02
C ALA A 109 19.32 10.91 12.73
N GLN A 110 18.81 10.19 13.74
CA GLN A 110 18.33 8.81 13.56
C GLN A 110 17.07 8.74 12.68
N SER A 111 16.13 9.66 12.91
CA SER A 111 14.93 9.76 12.07
C SER A 111 15.29 10.12 10.63
N SER A 112 16.16 11.14 10.45
CA SER A 112 16.64 11.54 9.12
C SER A 112 17.34 10.40 8.39
N ALA A 113 18.17 9.61 9.06
CA ALA A 113 18.84 8.46 8.46
C ALA A 113 17.86 7.43 7.89
N ARG A 114 16.74 7.15 8.59
CA ARG A 114 15.71 6.24 8.08
C ARG A 114 14.94 6.83 6.90
N ILE A 115 14.59 8.11 6.95
CA ILE A 115 13.93 8.83 5.87
C ILE A 115 14.80 8.82 4.61
N GLU A 116 16.08 9.16 4.72
CA GLU A 116 17.01 9.21 3.57
C GLU A 116 17.33 7.82 3.01
N SER A 117 17.30 6.77 3.85
CA SER A 117 17.64 5.42 3.41
C SER A 117 16.46 4.64 2.82
N TRP A 118 15.22 4.90 3.28
CA TRP A 118 14.07 4.05 2.96
C TRP A 118 12.90 4.82 2.38
N PHE A 119 12.48 5.95 2.96
CA PHE A 119 11.35 6.74 2.50
C PHE A 119 11.63 7.40 1.15
N ARG A 120 12.67 8.26 1.10
CA ARG A 120 12.96 9.03 -0.11
C ARG A 120 13.29 8.16 -1.31
N PRO A 121 14.14 7.12 -1.21
CA PRO A 121 14.45 6.28 -2.36
C PRO A 121 13.26 5.47 -2.86
N TYR A 122 12.32 5.07 -1.97
CA TYR A 122 11.07 4.45 -2.38
C TYR A 122 10.23 5.41 -3.23
N HIS A 123 10.00 6.63 -2.73
CA HIS A 123 9.22 7.62 -3.45
C HIS A 123 9.89 8.11 -4.74
N VAL A 124 11.21 8.17 -4.79
CA VAL A 124 11.96 8.44 -6.04
C VAL A 124 11.68 7.34 -7.05
N ALA A 125 11.69 6.06 -6.66
CA ALA A 125 11.39 4.97 -7.58
C ALA A 125 9.95 5.02 -8.13
N VAL A 126 8.97 5.42 -7.31
CA VAL A 126 7.58 5.65 -7.79
C VAL A 126 7.52 6.85 -8.75
N GLU A 127 8.18 7.95 -8.39
CA GLU A 127 8.23 9.20 -9.17
C GLU A 127 8.88 8.99 -10.54
N ASP A 128 9.97 8.23 -10.60
CA ASP A 128 10.71 7.94 -11.83
C ASP A 128 9.81 7.19 -12.83
N VAL A 129 9.03 6.20 -12.38
CA VAL A 129 8.09 5.47 -13.24
C VAL A 129 7.02 6.40 -13.83
N PHE A 130 6.40 7.26 -13.01
CA PHE A 130 5.42 8.22 -13.52
C PHE A 130 6.04 9.24 -14.49
N THR A 131 7.24 9.71 -14.19
CA THR A 131 7.97 10.68 -15.01
C THR A 131 8.37 10.10 -16.36
N GLU A 132 8.91 8.87 -16.38
CA GLU A 132 9.26 8.17 -17.61
C GLU A 132 8.03 7.91 -18.50
N ARG A 133 6.91 7.53 -17.92
CA ARG A 133 5.66 7.30 -18.64
C ARG A 133 5.12 8.60 -19.24
N ALA A 134 5.10 9.67 -18.46
CA ALA A 134 4.70 10.99 -18.93
C ALA A 134 5.59 11.49 -20.09
N ALA A 135 6.90 11.29 -20.01
CA ALA A 135 7.85 11.64 -21.07
C ALA A 135 7.60 10.88 -22.40
N ARG A 136 7.02 9.68 -22.31
CA ARG A 136 6.62 8.86 -23.49
C ARG A 136 5.19 9.16 -23.95
N GLY A 137 4.46 10.07 -23.30
CA GLY A 137 3.05 10.35 -23.60
C GLY A 137 2.11 9.19 -23.21
N ALA A 138 2.54 8.28 -22.34
CA ALA A 138 1.75 7.14 -21.91
C ALA A 138 0.75 7.56 -20.83
N ALA A 139 -0.53 7.25 -21.03
CA ALA A 139 -1.55 7.42 -20.01
C ALA A 139 -1.22 6.58 -18.77
N SER A 140 -1.50 7.12 -17.59
CA SER A 140 -1.27 6.42 -16.32
C SER A 140 -2.49 6.50 -15.41
N VAL A 141 -2.81 5.35 -14.81
CA VAL A 141 -3.78 5.19 -13.72
C VAL A 141 -3.02 4.67 -12.51
N ALA A 142 -3.11 5.33 -11.39
CA ALA A 142 -2.40 4.95 -10.17
C ALA A 142 -3.22 3.95 -9.34
N LEU A 143 -2.60 2.84 -8.95
CA LEU A 143 -3.19 1.87 -8.03
C LEU A 143 -2.30 1.72 -6.80
N SER A 144 -2.81 2.09 -5.63
CA SER A 144 -2.19 1.80 -4.34
C SER A 144 -2.78 0.50 -3.78
N VAL A 145 -1.92 -0.44 -3.43
CA VAL A 145 -2.34 -1.77 -2.96
C VAL A 145 -1.94 -1.97 -1.51
N HIS A 146 -2.95 -2.26 -0.68
CA HIS A 146 -2.82 -2.49 0.76
C HIS A 146 -3.54 -3.76 1.19
N SER A 147 -3.36 -4.13 2.45
CA SER A 147 -4.22 -5.10 3.12
C SER A 147 -4.60 -4.64 4.52
N MET A 148 -5.78 -5.04 4.96
CA MET A 148 -6.34 -4.74 6.27
C MET A 148 -6.54 -6.01 7.09
N THR A 149 -6.58 -5.87 8.42
CA THR A 149 -6.98 -6.95 9.33
C THR A 149 -8.49 -7.20 9.23
N ASP A 150 -8.90 -8.45 9.47
CA ASP A 150 -10.31 -8.88 9.58
C ASP A 150 -10.99 -8.42 10.87
N PHE A 151 -10.19 -8.03 11.86
CA PHE A 151 -10.66 -7.60 13.18
C PHE A 151 -9.77 -6.50 13.74
N LEU A 152 -10.36 -5.47 14.34
CA LEU A 152 -9.63 -4.41 15.06
C LEU A 152 -10.48 -3.84 16.19
N ASP A 153 -9.91 -3.70 17.39
CA ASP A 153 -10.52 -3.07 18.56
C ASP A 153 -11.89 -3.64 18.98
N GLY A 154 -12.05 -4.96 18.86
CA GLY A 154 -13.32 -5.60 19.20
C GLY A 154 -14.38 -5.48 18.08
N VAL A 155 -14.02 -4.95 16.91
CA VAL A 155 -14.92 -4.78 15.78
C VAL A 155 -14.50 -5.66 14.62
N ASP A 156 -15.42 -6.50 14.14
CA ASP A 156 -15.24 -7.27 12.91
C ASP A 156 -15.23 -6.33 11.70
N ARG A 157 -14.31 -6.60 10.76
CA ARG A 157 -14.25 -5.95 9.46
C ARG A 157 -14.82 -6.89 8.41
N PRO A 158 -16.09 -6.73 8.04
CA PRO A 158 -16.78 -7.69 7.18
C PRO A 158 -16.31 -7.63 5.72
N TRP A 159 -15.70 -6.52 5.33
CA TRP A 159 -15.29 -6.30 3.94
C TRP A 159 -14.14 -7.24 3.55
N GLN A 160 -14.35 -8.04 2.51
CA GLN A 160 -13.28 -8.85 1.91
C GLN A 160 -12.33 -8.00 1.07
N ILE A 161 -12.86 -6.98 0.45
CA ILE A 161 -12.12 -5.97 -0.31
C ILE A 161 -12.78 -4.61 -0.07
N SER A 162 -11.98 -3.57 0.01
CA SER A 162 -12.46 -2.20 0.11
C SER A 162 -11.73 -1.28 -0.86
N LEU A 163 -12.41 -0.30 -1.38
CA LEU A 163 -11.83 0.75 -2.20
C LEU A 163 -11.85 2.07 -1.46
N SER A 164 -10.69 2.73 -1.44
CA SER A 164 -10.55 4.06 -0.87
C SER A 164 -10.30 5.08 -1.97
N SER A 165 -11.07 6.15 -1.96
CA SER A 165 -11.00 7.24 -2.92
C SER A 165 -11.32 8.57 -2.23
N HIS A 166 -10.80 9.66 -2.79
CA HIS A 166 -11.12 11.01 -2.32
C HIS A 166 -12.31 11.59 -3.11
N GLN A 167 -12.19 12.80 -3.64
CA GLN A 167 -13.29 13.48 -4.36
C GLN A 167 -13.55 12.90 -5.76
N ASP A 168 -12.49 12.43 -6.43
CA ASP A 168 -12.63 11.78 -7.75
C ASP A 168 -13.09 10.34 -7.59
N ARG A 169 -14.33 10.08 -8.02
CA ARG A 169 -14.98 8.77 -7.96
C ARG A 169 -15.06 8.09 -9.34
N THR A 170 -14.50 8.70 -10.37
CA THR A 170 -14.66 8.20 -11.76
C THR A 170 -14.13 6.78 -11.95
N LEU A 171 -13.08 6.39 -11.23
CA LEU A 171 -12.57 5.03 -11.21
C LEU A 171 -13.25 4.17 -10.12
N ALA A 172 -13.52 4.73 -8.95
CA ALA A 172 -14.04 3.97 -7.81
C ALA A 172 -15.46 3.45 -8.06
N ASP A 173 -16.38 4.28 -8.56
CA ASP A 173 -17.78 3.91 -8.69
C ASP A 173 -18.04 2.73 -9.64
N PRO A 174 -17.50 2.69 -10.89
CA PRO A 174 -17.69 1.53 -11.76
C PRO A 174 -17.02 0.27 -11.21
N VAL A 175 -15.86 0.38 -10.56
CA VAL A 175 -15.16 -0.77 -9.98
C VAL A 175 -15.92 -1.31 -8.77
N LEU A 176 -16.48 -0.45 -7.90
CA LEU A 176 -17.36 -0.86 -6.80
C LEU A 176 -18.59 -1.60 -7.31
N ALA A 177 -19.24 -1.05 -8.35
CA ALA A 177 -20.41 -1.69 -8.96
C ALA A 177 -20.07 -3.08 -9.50
N ALA A 178 -18.94 -3.22 -10.21
CA ALA A 178 -18.48 -4.49 -10.76
C ALA A 178 -18.11 -5.52 -9.68
N LEU A 179 -17.47 -5.08 -8.58
CA LEU A 179 -17.13 -5.96 -7.45
C LEU A 179 -18.36 -6.46 -6.70
N ARG A 180 -19.41 -5.62 -6.59
CA ARG A 180 -20.66 -5.94 -5.87
C ARG A 180 -21.63 -6.77 -6.70
N LEU A 181 -21.53 -6.74 -8.03
CA LEU A 181 -22.47 -7.41 -8.94
C LEU A 181 -22.65 -8.91 -8.67
N PRO A 182 -21.59 -9.72 -8.37
CA PRO A 182 -21.77 -11.14 -8.07
C PRO A 182 -22.56 -11.40 -6.77
N GLY A 183 -22.55 -10.47 -5.82
CA GLY A 183 -23.25 -10.61 -4.54
C GLY A 183 -22.65 -11.64 -3.57
N ASP A 184 -21.41 -12.06 -3.79
CA ASP A 184 -20.70 -13.11 -3.05
C ASP A 184 -19.59 -12.56 -2.14
N ALA A 185 -19.45 -11.23 -2.04
CA ALA A 185 -18.51 -10.57 -1.15
C ALA A 185 -19.05 -9.23 -0.62
N GLU A 186 -18.72 -8.94 0.63
CA GLU A 186 -18.91 -7.62 1.21
C GLU A 186 -17.81 -6.67 0.70
N VAL A 187 -18.21 -5.65 -0.03
CA VAL A 187 -17.30 -4.67 -0.65
C VAL A 187 -17.41 -3.32 0.05
N GLY A 188 -16.33 -2.90 0.70
CA GLY A 188 -16.23 -1.61 1.37
C GLY A 188 -16.08 -0.45 0.37
N ASP A 189 -16.64 0.69 0.74
CA ASP A 189 -16.51 1.96 0.04
C ASP A 189 -16.06 3.00 1.07
N ASN A 190 -14.79 3.39 1.01
CA ASN A 190 -14.14 4.20 2.03
C ASN A 190 -14.31 3.59 3.45
N GLN A 191 -14.15 2.27 3.54
CA GLN A 191 -14.28 1.50 4.79
C GLN A 191 -13.19 0.42 4.87
N PRO A 192 -12.50 0.25 5.98
CA PRO A 192 -12.55 1.09 7.20
C PRO A 192 -11.78 2.41 7.03
N TYR A 193 -11.11 2.59 5.91
CA TYR A 193 -10.29 3.77 5.59
C TYR A 193 -10.80 4.45 4.33
N ASP A 194 -10.85 5.77 4.36
CA ASP A 194 -10.95 6.63 3.17
C ASP A 194 -9.54 7.04 2.70
N LEU A 195 -9.45 7.63 1.53
CA LEU A 195 -8.22 8.27 1.06
C LEU A 195 -8.22 9.72 1.56
N ASP A 196 -7.50 9.97 2.64
CA ASP A 196 -7.37 11.30 3.24
C ASP A 196 -6.00 11.92 2.91
N PRO A 197 -5.95 12.98 2.05
CA PRO A 197 -4.69 13.67 1.75
C PRO A 197 -4.00 14.33 2.95
N ALA A 198 -4.67 14.46 4.09
CA ALA A 198 -4.05 14.95 5.32
C ALA A 198 -3.31 13.84 6.08
N VAL A 199 -3.61 12.58 5.81
CA VAL A 199 -3.03 11.40 6.45
C VAL A 199 -2.16 10.61 5.49
N ASP A 200 -2.71 10.25 4.32
CA ASP A 200 -2.03 9.46 3.30
C ASP A 200 -1.05 10.32 2.50
N TYR A 201 0.11 9.76 2.21
CA TYR A 201 1.13 10.45 1.45
C TYR A 201 1.20 9.99 -0.02
N SER A 202 1.27 8.69 -0.27
CA SER A 202 1.67 8.14 -1.55
C SER A 202 0.69 8.47 -2.68
N THR A 203 -0.58 8.12 -2.54
CA THR A 203 -1.59 8.39 -3.57
C THR A 203 -1.81 9.89 -3.79
N PRO A 204 -1.94 10.74 -2.75
CA PRO A 204 -1.99 12.19 -2.92
C PRO A 204 -0.77 12.77 -3.62
N PHE A 205 0.42 12.34 -3.22
CA PHE A 205 1.68 12.88 -3.76
C PHE A 205 1.96 12.43 -5.19
N HIS A 206 1.72 11.15 -5.52
CA HIS A 206 2.08 10.61 -6.83
C HIS A 206 0.96 10.71 -7.87
N ALA A 207 -0.31 10.68 -7.49
CA ALA A 207 -1.43 10.66 -8.41
C ALA A 207 -2.32 11.91 -8.32
N LEU A 208 -2.85 12.23 -7.13
CA LEU A 208 -3.83 13.31 -6.98
C LEU A 208 -3.26 14.66 -7.46
N ARG A 209 -2.06 15.04 -7.04
CA ARG A 209 -1.42 16.29 -7.47
C ARG A 209 -1.12 16.38 -8.97
N ARG A 210 -1.10 15.22 -9.69
CA ARG A 210 -0.96 15.15 -11.14
C ARG A 210 -2.29 15.14 -11.88
N GLY A 211 -3.41 15.10 -11.16
CA GLY A 211 -4.73 14.93 -11.76
C GLY A 211 -4.91 13.58 -12.45
N LEU A 212 -4.19 12.54 -12.00
CA LEU A 212 -4.30 11.20 -12.58
C LEU A 212 -5.48 10.44 -11.96
N PRO A 213 -6.19 9.63 -12.74
CA PRO A 213 -7.11 8.64 -12.19
C PRO A 213 -6.39 7.75 -11.19
N HIS A 214 -6.97 7.51 -10.06
CA HIS A 214 -6.32 6.77 -8.96
C HIS A 214 -7.33 6.01 -8.11
N LEU A 215 -6.84 4.93 -7.49
CA LEU A 215 -7.60 4.12 -6.55
C LEU A 215 -6.65 3.50 -5.53
N GLN A 216 -7.04 3.47 -4.29
CA GLN A 216 -6.43 2.65 -3.25
C GLN A 216 -7.33 1.46 -2.97
N VAL A 217 -6.75 0.27 -2.86
CA VAL A 217 -7.47 -0.96 -2.56
C VAL A 217 -6.90 -1.62 -1.32
N GLU A 218 -7.81 -2.04 -0.44
CA GLU A 218 -7.55 -2.80 0.77
C GLU A 218 -8.10 -4.22 0.61
N PHE A 219 -7.24 -5.21 0.66
CA PHE A 219 -7.67 -6.61 0.72
C PHE A 219 -7.66 -7.10 2.15
N ARG A 220 -8.66 -7.87 2.57
CA ARG A 220 -8.62 -8.47 3.90
C ARG A 220 -7.53 -9.55 3.93
N GLN A 221 -6.57 -9.40 4.84
CA GLN A 221 -5.30 -10.13 4.85
C GLN A 221 -5.45 -11.65 4.94
N ASP A 222 -6.47 -12.16 5.65
CA ASP A 222 -6.75 -13.59 5.79
C ASP A 222 -7.03 -14.26 4.44
N LEU A 223 -7.61 -13.52 3.48
CA LEU A 223 -7.95 -13.99 2.15
C LEU A 223 -6.75 -14.03 1.20
N ILE A 224 -5.74 -13.22 1.45
CA ILE A 224 -4.54 -13.09 0.63
C ILE A 224 -3.26 -13.55 1.32
N ALA A 225 -3.38 -14.26 2.45
CA ALA A 225 -2.23 -14.82 3.17
C ALA A 225 -1.52 -15.93 2.37
N SER A 226 -2.21 -16.59 1.45
CA SER A 226 -1.65 -17.64 0.59
C SER A 226 -1.47 -17.17 -0.85
N VAL A 227 -0.53 -17.78 -1.58
CA VAL A 227 -0.30 -17.51 -3.01
C VAL A 227 -1.57 -17.74 -3.85
N ALA A 228 -2.37 -18.75 -3.51
CA ALA A 228 -3.65 -19.02 -4.19
C ALA A 228 -4.66 -17.89 -3.95
N GLY A 229 -4.82 -17.44 -2.70
CA GLY A 229 -5.70 -16.32 -2.37
C GLY A 229 -5.24 -15.00 -2.99
N GLN A 230 -3.92 -14.73 -3.02
CA GLN A 230 -3.36 -13.57 -3.70
C GLN A 230 -3.78 -13.53 -5.18
N ARG A 231 -3.63 -14.65 -5.88
CA ARG A 231 -4.02 -14.77 -7.30
C ARG A 231 -5.53 -14.62 -7.49
N GLU A 232 -6.32 -15.32 -6.70
CA GLU A 232 -7.79 -15.28 -6.77
C GLU A 232 -8.32 -13.85 -6.62
N TRP A 233 -7.90 -13.14 -5.57
CA TRP A 233 -8.37 -11.79 -5.29
C TRP A 233 -7.79 -10.74 -6.25
N ALA A 234 -6.55 -10.92 -6.70
CA ALA A 234 -5.98 -10.07 -7.75
C ALA A 234 -6.74 -10.21 -9.07
N GLU A 235 -7.07 -11.44 -9.51
CA GLU A 235 -7.84 -11.69 -10.72
C GLU A 235 -9.28 -11.15 -10.61
N ARG A 236 -9.91 -11.30 -9.43
CA ARG A 236 -11.24 -10.73 -9.16
C ARG A 236 -11.22 -9.20 -9.29
N PHE A 237 -10.27 -8.55 -8.66
CA PHE A 237 -10.11 -7.11 -8.73
C PHE A 237 -9.75 -6.63 -10.14
N ALA A 238 -8.88 -7.35 -10.83
CA ALA A 238 -8.51 -7.04 -12.22
C ALA A 238 -9.71 -7.11 -13.18
N ARG A 239 -10.61 -8.10 -13.03
CA ARG A 239 -11.85 -8.15 -13.79
C ARG A 239 -12.74 -6.93 -13.54
N ALA A 240 -12.84 -6.49 -12.28
CA ALA A 240 -13.62 -5.29 -11.96
C ALA A 240 -12.98 -4.01 -12.54
N LEU A 241 -11.64 -3.88 -12.48
CA LEU A 241 -10.92 -2.77 -13.10
C LEU A 241 -11.06 -2.73 -14.62
N SER A 242 -11.25 -3.88 -15.26
CA SER A 242 -11.45 -3.95 -16.72
C SER A 242 -12.80 -3.39 -17.16
N SER A 243 -13.75 -3.18 -16.24
CA SER A 243 -15.02 -2.49 -16.52
C SER A 243 -14.87 -0.98 -16.66
N TYR A 244 -13.72 -0.43 -16.27
CA TYR A 244 -13.40 0.99 -16.42
C TYR A 244 -12.79 1.24 -17.80
N GLU A 245 -13.54 1.91 -18.65
CA GLU A 245 -13.08 2.43 -19.94
C GLU A 245 -12.60 3.87 -19.78
N LEU A 246 -11.36 4.16 -20.27
CA LEU A 246 -10.82 5.52 -20.33
C LEU A 246 -11.36 6.25 -21.57
#